data_2d6aa49729be0184a828ab808b8b00f7
#
_entry.id   2d6aa49729be0184a828ab808b8b00f7
#
_cell.length_a   1.000
_cell.length_b   1.000
_cell.length_c   1.000
_cell.angle_alpha   90.00
_cell.angle_beta   90.00
_cell.angle_gamma   90.00
#
_symmetry.space_group_name_H-M   'P 1'
#
loop_
_entity.id
_entity.type
_entity.pdbx_description
1 polymer ?
#
loop_
_entity_poly.entity_id
_entity_poly.type
_entity_poly.pdbx_seq_one_letter_code
_entity_poly.pdbx_strand_id
1 'polypeptide(L)'
;LLIIPAPLHLSEAVQGTVGQLECNITSPISGDRAILVIWYKGAQTIPFYTFDARDVREGSHRSSNSSFDGRTNFYPNRTPAMLEILQTKPTDSGIYRCRVDFHKSPTRNTRVQLTVIVPPEKLLIVDEKGSHIRHYILGPYNEGATINITCISTGGRPLPKVQWWYENKVINNTSVVLSDKRVKNTLVLHRLERKHLKSVFTCQAANNNVTNPISASITLDMNLRPLSVRLQGKNRPLSANHTYDLQCEVLGSRPAPTITWWKGSTQMRGHHETTDPDGNVTVSILSFRPTIDDKGKYLSCRAEMAVIPDAGKEDGWKLDIYHVPVVTLEYGTNYNYTSSIPEGVDVYFECNIKSNPWVYKVIWRHYGKELVNNPSEGVTVSNQSLVLQNVSRNRAGQYTCVGSNREGDGESNPVHLDIKFAPVCRPGLVTTYNVGRNELAKIVCELEANPSNVTFTWKYNTSVSESLDIPASEVLSDRTKSVAHFKPVTEKDYGTLLCWGRNEIGAQTEPCLFNLIPAGKPDPLSNCTILNQTFDMLQIECLEGYDGGLPQVFQIELYVIGSRQQMTSIKSTSPAFDLKGLEPGVGYNIILTAKNSKGSSDPTYLQAFTLKNPEKQTGK
;
A
#
# COMPACT_ATOMS: atom_id res chain seq x y z
N LEU A 1 98.99 30.84 44.02
CA LEU A 1 98.05 29.80 44.55
C LEU A 1 96.78 29.78 43.72
N LEU A 2 96.72 28.86 42.78
CA LEU A 2 95.49 28.60 42.05
C LEU A 2 94.41 28.05 43.03
N ILE A 3 93.46 28.88 43.35
CA ILE A 3 92.29 28.43 44.13
C ILE A 3 91.44 27.52 43.23
N ILE A 4 91.59 26.23 43.37
CA ILE A 4 90.79 25.24 42.70
C ILE A 4 89.34 25.37 43.28
N PRO A 5 88.33 25.74 42.51
CA PRO A 5 87.03 25.90 43.08
C PRO A 5 86.53 24.56 43.63
N ALA A 6 85.90 24.55 44.79
CA ALA A 6 85.33 23.37 45.41
C ALA A 6 84.36 22.66 44.41
N PRO A 7 84.40 21.32 44.31
CA PRO A 7 83.53 20.61 43.42
C PRO A 7 82.07 20.93 43.66
N LEU A 8 81.32 21.12 42.57
CA LEU A 8 79.88 21.41 42.65
C LEU A 8 79.10 20.12 42.39
N HIS A 9 78.37 19.65 43.39
CA HIS A 9 77.42 18.54 43.25
C HIS A 9 76.03 19.11 42.97
N LEU A 10 75.28 18.38 42.14
CA LEU A 10 73.90 18.76 41.84
C LEU A 10 72.95 17.85 42.60
N SER A 11 71.99 18.44 43.25
CA SER A 11 70.91 17.77 43.97
C SER A 11 69.57 18.31 43.50
N GLU A 12 68.61 17.49 43.31
CA GLU A 12 67.24 17.85 42.92
C GLU A 12 66.25 17.29 43.95
N ALA A 13 65.25 18.09 44.26
CA ALA A 13 64.15 17.68 45.12
C ALA A 13 62.87 18.27 44.59
N VAL A 14 61.74 17.52 44.67
CA VAL A 14 60.42 18.03 44.32
C VAL A 14 59.86 18.79 45.58
N GLN A 15 59.21 19.88 45.33
CA GLN A 15 58.57 20.69 46.41
C GLN A 15 57.72 19.77 47.32
N GLY A 16 57.89 19.90 48.63
CA GLY A 16 57.20 19.09 49.63
C GLY A 16 57.87 17.74 49.92
N THR A 17 58.85 17.31 49.13
CA THR A 17 59.65 16.10 49.38
C THR A 17 60.94 16.44 50.19
N VAL A 18 61.81 15.48 50.37
CA VAL A 18 63.08 15.63 51.08
C VAL A 18 64.15 16.01 50.06
N GLY A 19 64.81 17.15 50.33
CA GLY A 19 66.04 17.59 49.64
C GLY A 19 67.27 16.99 50.30
N GLN A 20 68.15 16.37 49.56
CA GLN A 20 69.33 15.69 50.04
C GLN A 20 70.58 16.45 49.61
N LEU A 21 71.41 16.83 50.53
CA LEU A 21 72.67 17.53 50.30
C LEU A 21 73.81 16.69 50.79
N GLU A 22 74.61 16.19 49.88
CA GLU A 22 75.73 15.31 50.13
C GLU A 22 76.95 16.11 50.65
N CYS A 23 77.60 15.59 51.66
CA CYS A 23 78.83 16.12 52.15
C CYS A 23 79.78 14.97 52.53
N ASN A 24 80.92 14.90 51.89
CA ASN A 24 81.91 13.86 52.18
C ASN A 24 82.71 14.28 53.43
N ILE A 25 82.44 13.65 54.58
CA ILE A 25 83.09 13.85 55.85
C ILE A 25 84.19 12.83 56.14
N THR A 26 84.51 11.96 55.19
CA THR A 26 85.59 10.94 55.32
C THR A 26 86.93 11.61 55.17
N SER A 27 87.78 11.49 56.17
CA SER A 27 89.16 12.01 56.13
C SER A 27 90.01 11.27 55.06
N PRO A 28 90.86 11.97 54.35
CA PRO A 28 91.84 11.33 53.47
C PRO A 28 92.96 10.60 54.22
N ILE A 29 93.15 10.85 55.52
CA ILE A 29 94.13 10.25 56.40
C ILE A 29 93.52 9.11 57.20
N SER A 30 94.08 7.95 57.19
CA SER A 30 93.62 6.81 57.99
C SER A 30 93.68 7.11 59.47
N GLY A 31 92.55 6.86 60.22
CA GLY A 31 92.46 7.14 61.64
C GLY A 31 92.14 8.58 61.99
N ASP A 32 91.96 9.46 61.05
CA ASP A 32 91.46 10.83 61.29
C ASP A 32 89.95 10.92 61.14
N ARG A 33 89.33 11.91 61.77
CA ARG A 33 87.87 12.06 61.80
C ARG A 33 87.45 13.49 61.58
N ALA A 34 86.26 13.75 61.11
CA ALA A 34 85.61 15.01 61.08
C ALA A 34 85.23 15.42 62.54
N ILE A 35 85.56 16.61 62.94
CA ILE A 35 85.24 17.15 64.26
C ILE A 35 84.17 18.23 64.24
N LEU A 36 83.99 18.87 63.06
CA LEU A 36 82.98 19.91 62.89
C LEU A 36 82.50 19.92 61.43
N VAL A 37 81.17 19.90 61.20
CA VAL A 37 80.57 20.09 59.93
C VAL A 37 79.61 21.28 59.94
N ILE A 38 79.84 22.24 59.06
CA ILE A 38 79.13 23.52 59.04
C ILE A 38 78.48 23.74 57.69
N TRP A 39 77.20 24.02 57.69
CA TRP A 39 76.45 24.24 56.47
C TRP A 39 76.06 25.71 56.29
N TYR A 40 76.29 26.29 55.13
CA TYR A 40 75.97 27.65 54.73
C TYR A 40 75.09 27.62 53.45
N LYS A 41 74.18 28.60 53.35
CA LYS A 41 73.37 28.81 52.17
C LYS A 41 73.85 30.04 51.38
N GLY A 42 74.14 29.89 50.09
CA GLY A 42 74.62 30.97 49.24
C GLY A 42 75.87 31.67 49.75
N ALA A 43 75.87 32.97 49.79
CA ALA A 43 76.95 33.80 50.26
C ALA A 43 76.87 34.16 51.79
N GLN A 44 75.94 33.51 52.49
CA GLN A 44 75.75 33.81 53.95
C GLN A 44 76.99 33.39 54.73
N THR A 45 77.37 34.22 55.67
CA THR A 45 78.50 33.99 56.60
C THR A 45 78.04 33.31 57.89
N ILE A 46 76.75 33.37 58.19
CA ILE A 46 76.16 32.71 59.36
C ILE A 46 75.69 31.32 58.94
N PRO A 47 76.18 30.25 59.62
CA PRO A 47 75.75 28.91 59.31
C PRO A 47 74.28 28.66 59.69
N PHE A 48 73.52 27.91 58.88
CA PHE A 48 72.15 27.53 59.24
C PHE A 48 72.09 26.16 59.94
N TYR A 49 73.17 25.38 59.86
CA TYR A 49 73.28 24.08 60.48
C TYR A 49 74.73 23.77 60.85
N THR A 50 74.90 23.21 62.06
CA THR A 50 76.21 22.83 62.58
C THR A 50 76.12 21.49 63.27
N PHE A 51 77.03 20.59 62.93
CA PHE A 51 77.24 19.29 63.59
C PHE A 51 78.60 19.34 64.25
N ASP A 52 78.66 19.27 65.61
CA ASP A 52 79.88 19.33 66.43
C ASP A 52 80.15 17.97 67.11
N ALA A 53 81.19 17.27 66.70
CA ALA A 53 81.65 15.99 67.23
C ALA A 53 82.94 16.08 68.05
N ARG A 54 83.29 17.27 68.61
CA ARG A 54 84.52 17.47 69.40
C ARG A 54 84.49 16.77 70.74
N ASP A 55 83.39 16.92 71.47
CA ASP A 55 83.32 16.55 72.90
C ASP A 55 82.35 15.40 73.19
N VAL A 56 81.56 14.98 72.28
CA VAL A 56 80.54 13.95 72.48
C VAL A 56 80.64 12.85 71.41
N ARG A 57 80.60 11.59 71.82
CA ARG A 57 80.68 10.44 70.89
C ARG A 57 79.60 10.43 69.78
N GLU A 58 78.41 10.96 70.05
CA GLU A 58 77.31 11.00 69.09
C GLU A 58 77.21 12.33 68.34
N GLY A 59 78.01 13.34 68.74
CA GLY A 59 78.00 14.69 68.19
C GLY A 59 76.77 15.51 68.59
N SER A 60 76.87 16.83 68.63
CA SER A 60 75.74 17.74 68.90
C SER A 60 75.30 18.44 67.62
N HIS A 61 74.00 18.47 67.40
CA HIS A 61 73.34 19.08 66.25
C HIS A 61 72.75 20.43 66.65
N ARG A 62 73.08 21.49 65.89
CA ARG A 62 72.49 22.86 66.09
C ARG A 62 71.96 23.37 64.78
N SER A 63 70.69 23.60 64.72
CA SER A 63 70.06 24.25 63.60
C SER A 63 69.63 25.67 63.94
N SER A 64 69.84 26.60 63.01
CA SER A 64 69.37 28.02 63.20
C SER A 64 67.88 28.02 62.84
N ASN A 65 67.04 28.44 63.82
CA ASN A 65 65.59 28.49 63.67
C ASN A 65 65.10 29.50 62.60
N SER A 66 65.96 30.41 62.15
CA SER A 66 65.55 31.53 61.29
C SER A 66 65.50 31.23 59.81
N SER A 67 66.05 30.11 59.31
CA SER A 67 66.18 29.84 57.87
C SER A 67 65.37 28.63 57.39
N PHE A 68 65.17 27.61 58.21
CA PHE A 68 64.56 26.32 57.78
C PHE A 68 63.48 25.79 58.73
N ASP A 69 63.11 26.55 59.80
CA ASP A 69 62.03 26.24 60.75
C ASP A 69 62.14 24.80 61.32
N GLY A 70 63.36 24.32 61.61
CA GLY A 70 63.59 22.97 62.13
C GLY A 70 63.48 21.84 61.12
N ARG A 71 63.34 22.14 59.86
CA ARG A 71 63.17 21.14 58.76
C ARG A 71 64.50 20.46 58.28
N THR A 72 65.60 20.64 58.96
CA THR A 72 66.90 20.15 58.59
C THR A 72 67.41 19.07 59.53
N ASN A 73 67.85 17.94 59.01
CA ASN A 73 68.45 16.84 59.75
C ASN A 73 69.74 16.40 59.07
N PHE A 74 70.83 16.28 59.84
CA PHE A 74 72.12 15.78 59.30
C PHE A 74 72.38 14.37 59.77
N TYR A 75 72.81 13.52 58.85
CA TYR A 75 73.11 12.12 59.09
C TYR A 75 74.60 11.83 58.81
N PRO A 76 75.46 11.94 59.87
CA PRO A 76 76.88 11.74 59.71
C PRO A 76 77.27 10.27 59.44
N ASN A 77 76.43 9.35 59.80
CA ASN A 77 76.70 7.90 59.67
C ASN A 77 76.44 7.33 58.25
N ARG A 78 75.96 8.17 57.32
CA ARG A 78 75.81 7.76 55.88
C ARG A 78 77.11 8.03 55.13
N THR A 79 77.33 7.33 54.08
CA THR A 79 78.50 7.52 53.20
C THR A 79 78.02 7.75 51.73
N PRO A 80 78.13 8.97 51.23
CA PRO A 80 78.53 10.20 51.92
C PRO A 80 77.55 10.66 53.03
N ALA A 81 77.99 11.46 53.98
CA ALA A 81 77.09 12.03 54.95
C ALA A 81 76.11 12.99 54.29
N MET A 82 74.90 13.03 54.83
CA MET A 82 73.78 13.65 54.18
C MET A 82 73.06 14.64 55.03
N LEU A 83 72.84 15.86 54.53
CA LEU A 83 71.89 16.80 55.13
C LEU A 83 70.56 16.72 54.40
N GLU A 84 69.52 16.43 55.12
CA GLU A 84 68.16 16.37 54.57
C GLU A 84 67.40 17.65 54.94
N ILE A 85 66.76 18.24 53.97
CA ILE A 85 65.77 19.30 54.11
C ILE A 85 64.41 18.73 53.91
N LEU A 86 63.63 18.62 54.97
CA LEU A 86 62.26 18.08 54.93
C LEU A 86 61.32 19.12 54.35
N GLN A 87 60.26 18.64 53.66
CA GLN A 87 59.21 19.51 53.10
C GLN A 87 59.79 20.71 52.35
N THR A 88 60.61 20.44 51.34
CA THR A 88 61.30 21.45 50.55
C THR A 88 60.35 22.52 50.03
N LYS A 89 60.76 23.78 50.14
CA LYS A 89 60.06 24.95 49.60
C LYS A 89 60.80 25.47 48.37
N PRO A 90 60.16 26.15 47.41
CA PRO A 90 60.87 26.78 46.29
C PRO A 90 62.00 27.69 46.68
N THR A 91 61.88 28.37 47.86
CA THR A 91 62.87 29.25 48.44
C THR A 91 64.11 28.51 48.94
N ASP A 92 64.05 27.18 49.06
CA ASP A 92 65.21 26.38 49.49
C ASP A 92 66.20 26.11 48.29
N SER A 93 65.84 26.40 47.07
CA SER A 93 66.74 26.33 45.92
C SER A 93 67.95 27.28 46.14
N GLY A 94 69.09 26.81 45.75
CA GLY A 94 70.30 27.59 45.84
C GLY A 94 71.57 26.73 46.00
N ILE A 95 72.68 27.43 46.14
CA ILE A 95 73.98 26.78 46.36
C ILE A 95 74.21 26.66 47.85
N TYR A 96 74.54 25.51 48.32
CA TYR A 96 74.87 25.19 49.68
C TYR A 96 76.37 24.88 49.76
N ARG A 97 77.02 25.27 50.87
CA ARG A 97 78.39 24.95 51.12
C ARG A 97 78.52 24.19 52.43
N CYS A 98 79.05 22.95 52.32
CA CYS A 98 79.47 22.17 53.50
C CYS A 98 80.93 22.39 53.76
N ARG A 99 81.23 22.84 54.91
CA ARG A 99 82.60 22.94 55.43
C ARG A 99 82.81 21.84 56.46
N VAL A 100 83.87 21.08 56.28
CA VAL A 100 84.26 19.99 57.19
C VAL A 100 85.65 20.28 57.72
N ASP A 101 85.73 20.44 59.06
CA ASP A 101 86.99 20.58 59.77
C ASP A 101 87.33 19.19 60.36
N PHE A 102 88.55 18.73 60.10
CA PHE A 102 89.06 17.47 60.56
C PHE A 102 90.04 17.69 61.71
N HIS A 103 90.30 16.64 62.49
CA HIS A 103 91.24 16.73 63.61
C HIS A 103 92.69 16.90 63.13
N LYS A 104 93.10 16.23 62.05
CA LYS A 104 94.48 16.25 61.47
C LYS A 104 94.53 16.80 60.05
N SER A 105 93.47 16.51 59.27
CA SER A 105 93.45 16.84 57.82
C SER A 105 93.03 18.28 57.61
N PRO A 106 93.40 18.91 56.49
CA PRO A 106 92.92 20.25 56.12
C PRO A 106 91.41 20.33 55.99
N THR A 107 90.86 21.49 56.24
CA THR A 107 89.42 21.78 56.05
C THR A 107 89.02 21.54 54.60
N ARG A 108 87.92 20.80 54.41
CA ARG A 108 87.31 20.53 53.10
C ARG A 108 86.08 21.37 52.95
N ASN A 109 85.89 21.92 51.75
CA ASN A 109 84.68 22.61 51.37
C ASN A 109 84.05 21.88 50.19
N THR A 110 82.78 21.54 50.29
CA THR A 110 81.94 20.94 49.20
C THR A 110 80.83 21.88 48.90
N ARG A 111 80.53 22.07 47.63
CA ARG A 111 79.39 22.89 47.18
C ARG A 111 78.32 21.97 46.59
N VAL A 112 77.05 22.17 47.01
CA VAL A 112 75.88 21.44 46.49
C VAL A 112 74.86 22.44 46.00
N GLN A 113 74.49 22.34 44.77
CA GLN A 113 73.39 23.12 44.22
C GLN A 113 72.13 22.32 44.36
N LEU A 114 71.19 22.77 45.19
CA LEU A 114 69.87 22.21 45.32
C LEU A 114 68.94 22.96 44.37
N THR A 115 68.29 22.20 43.49
CA THR A 115 67.22 22.69 42.66
C THR A 115 65.90 22.11 43.17
N VAL A 116 65.00 22.94 43.65
CA VAL A 116 63.65 22.50 44.05
C VAL A 116 62.76 22.65 42.87
N ILE A 117 62.30 21.51 42.40
CA ILE A 117 61.33 21.41 41.33
C ILE A 117 59.94 21.67 41.85
N VAL A 118 59.27 22.66 41.27
CA VAL A 118 57.86 22.99 41.56
C VAL A 118 56.99 22.33 40.54
N PRO A 119 56.14 21.37 40.91
CA PRO A 119 55.24 20.74 39.97
C PRO A 119 54.24 21.76 39.35
N PRO A 120 53.68 21.47 38.17
CA PRO A 120 52.64 22.31 37.58
C PRO A 120 51.41 22.36 38.48
N GLU A 121 50.75 23.52 38.54
CA GLU A 121 49.65 23.78 39.49
C GLU A 121 48.27 23.50 38.87
N LYS A 122 48.10 23.86 37.58
CA LYS A 122 46.80 23.82 36.92
C LYS A 122 46.96 23.41 35.44
N LEU A 123 46.01 22.61 35.01
CA LEU A 123 45.86 22.19 33.62
C LEU A 123 44.50 22.62 33.08
N LEU A 124 44.46 23.25 31.92
CA LEU A 124 43.26 23.75 31.29
C LEU A 124 43.21 23.27 29.85
N ILE A 125 42.10 22.71 29.47
CA ILE A 125 41.84 22.33 28.07
C ILE A 125 40.83 23.32 27.47
N VAL A 126 41.17 23.87 26.31
CA VAL A 126 40.34 24.82 25.57
C VAL A 126 40.11 24.34 24.15
N ASP A 127 38.96 24.70 23.60
CA ASP A 127 38.62 24.47 22.21
C ASP A 127 39.36 25.44 21.25
N GLU A 128 39.09 25.34 19.97
CA GLU A 128 39.68 26.20 18.94
C GLU A 128 39.32 27.69 19.10
N LYS A 129 38.21 27.99 19.79
CA LYS A 129 37.76 29.36 20.09
C LYS A 129 38.37 29.91 21.39
N GLY A 130 39.17 29.10 22.06
CA GLY A 130 39.76 29.46 23.37
C GLY A 130 38.79 29.32 24.55
N SER A 131 37.63 28.69 24.33
CA SER A 131 36.66 28.48 25.40
C SER A 131 36.99 27.24 26.22
N HIS A 132 36.84 27.36 27.55
CA HIS A 132 37.06 26.23 28.45
C HIS A 132 36.02 25.13 28.23
N ILE A 133 36.45 23.88 28.05
CA ILE A 133 35.59 22.75 27.90
C ILE A 133 34.97 22.37 29.23
N ARG A 134 33.65 22.58 29.32
CA ARG A 134 32.87 22.21 30.51
C ARG A 134 32.48 20.73 30.45
N HIS A 135 32.32 20.12 31.62
CA HIS A 135 31.85 18.72 31.75
C HIS A 135 32.71 17.66 31.05
N TYR A 136 33.93 17.97 30.64
CA TYR A 136 34.86 17.02 30.03
C TYR A 136 34.36 16.39 28.70
N ILE A 137 33.38 16.99 28.04
CA ILE A 137 32.87 16.58 26.74
C ILE A 137 33.21 17.64 25.71
N LEU A 138 33.84 17.20 24.63
CA LEU A 138 34.26 18.04 23.51
C LEU A 138 33.35 17.76 22.32
N GLY A 139 32.64 18.71 21.81
CA GLY A 139 31.76 18.59 20.65
C GLY A 139 30.29 18.85 20.97
N PRO A 140 29.33 18.33 20.14
CA PRO A 140 29.60 17.39 19.06
C PRO A 140 30.23 18.02 17.81
N TYR A 141 31.19 17.34 17.21
CA TYR A 141 31.81 17.68 15.91
C TYR A 141 31.33 16.78 14.80
N ASN A 142 31.28 17.30 13.59
CA ASN A 142 30.86 16.51 12.45
C ASN A 142 31.93 15.53 12.01
N GLU A 143 31.54 14.31 11.62
CA GLU A 143 32.42 13.33 10.97
C GLU A 143 33.13 13.95 9.76
N GLY A 144 34.46 13.76 9.68
CA GLY A 144 35.30 14.36 8.65
C GLY A 144 35.83 15.75 8.98
N ALA A 145 35.41 16.38 10.07
CA ALA A 145 35.93 17.67 10.50
C ALA A 145 37.39 17.56 10.98
N THR A 146 38.11 18.66 10.91
CA THR A 146 39.43 18.82 11.53
C THR A 146 39.27 19.76 12.74
N ILE A 147 39.76 19.36 13.89
CA ILE A 147 39.64 20.12 15.14
C ILE A 147 40.98 20.36 15.80
N ASN A 148 41.11 21.48 16.47
CA ASN A 148 42.28 21.88 17.23
C ASN A 148 41.92 21.99 18.72
N ILE A 149 42.59 21.24 19.54
CA ILE A 149 42.39 21.24 21.00
C ILE A 149 43.67 21.68 21.67
N THR A 150 43.62 22.68 22.53
CA THR A 150 44.80 23.19 23.18
C THR A 150 44.74 22.91 24.68
N CYS A 151 45.80 22.29 25.18
CA CYS A 151 46.03 22.08 26.59
C CYS A 151 47.04 23.08 27.08
N ILE A 152 46.71 23.80 28.16
CA ILE A 152 47.55 24.85 28.76
C ILE A 152 47.86 24.46 30.19
N SER A 153 49.15 24.27 30.46
CA SER A 153 49.66 24.09 31.82
C SER A 153 50.11 25.44 32.42
N THR A 154 49.75 25.66 33.63
CA THR A 154 50.15 26.87 34.38
C THR A 154 50.93 26.45 35.61
N GLY A 155 52.00 27.19 35.91
CA GLY A 155 52.93 26.87 36.98
C GLY A 155 53.97 25.86 36.58
N GLY A 156 54.79 25.45 37.53
CA GLY A 156 55.90 24.52 37.33
C GLY A 156 57.23 25.22 37.09
N ARG A 157 58.25 24.73 37.76
CA ARG A 157 59.63 25.18 37.60
C ARG A 157 60.57 24.00 37.82
N PRO A 158 61.30 23.54 36.79
CA PRO A 158 61.30 24.08 35.43
C PRO A 158 59.95 23.95 34.75
N LEU A 159 59.78 24.61 33.59
CA LEU A 159 58.53 24.52 32.81
C LEU A 159 58.18 23.08 32.47
N PRO A 160 56.91 22.68 32.66
CA PRO A 160 56.53 21.30 32.41
C PRO A 160 56.52 20.95 30.92
N LYS A 161 56.68 19.68 30.61
CA LYS A 161 56.37 19.10 29.31
C LYS A 161 54.87 18.79 29.32
N VAL A 162 54.15 19.27 28.30
CA VAL A 162 52.73 19.02 28.09
C VAL A 162 52.57 18.07 26.94
N GLN A 163 51.90 16.95 27.21
CA GLN A 163 51.75 15.85 26.23
C GLN A 163 50.31 15.44 26.12
N TRP A 164 49.90 15.05 24.88
CA TRP A 164 48.61 14.45 24.63
C TRP A 164 48.73 12.93 24.50
N TRP A 165 47.83 12.24 25.15
CA TRP A 165 47.75 10.79 25.20
C TRP A 165 46.41 10.31 24.66
N TYR A 166 46.49 9.21 23.91
CA TYR A 166 45.32 8.46 23.40
C TYR A 166 45.65 6.97 23.49
N GLU A 167 44.75 6.13 24.04
CA GLU A 167 44.99 4.69 24.23
C GLU A 167 46.36 4.34 24.83
N ASN A 168 46.74 5.04 25.89
CA ASN A 168 48.05 4.88 26.57
C ASN A 168 49.28 5.15 25.71
N LYS A 169 49.12 5.83 24.58
CA LYS A 169 50.22 6.27 23.73
C LYS A 169 50.31 7.79 23.66
N VAL A 170 51.52 8.31 23.62
CA VAL A 170 51.74 9.74 23.37
C VAL A 170 51.49 10.00 21.89
N ILE A 171 50.52 10.84 21.60
CA ILE A 171 50.14 11.24 20.23
C ILE A 171 50.70 12.62 19.84
N ASN A 172 50.97 13.49 20.83
CA ASN A 172 51.62 14.77 20.61
C ASN A 172 52.44 15.16 21.85
N ASN A 173 53.74 15.45 21.65
CA ASN A 173 54.65 15.89 22.69
C ASN A 173 55.25 17.27 22.42
N THR A 174 54.69 18.01 21.45
CA THR A 174 55.21 19.31 21.02
C THR A 174 54.67 20.41 21.92
N SER A 175 55.49 20.87 22.86
CA SER A 175 55.12 21.94 23.79
C SER A 175 55.63 23.32 23.35
N VAL A 176 54.82 24.33 23.43
CA VAL A 176 55.16 25.73 23.10
C VAL A 176 55.03 26.59 24.36
N VAL A 177 56.07 27.31 24.68
CA VAL A 177 56.12 28.21 25.79
C VAL A 177 55.35 29.49 25.45
N LEU A 178 54.33 29.82 26.26
CA LEU A 178 53.55 31.07 26.13
C LEU A 178 54.11 32.19 26.95
N SER A 179 54.60 31.88 28.16
CA SER A 179 55.20 32.81 29.08
C SER A 179 56.10 32.06 30.06
N ASP A 180 56.75 32.77 30.97
CA ASP A 180 57.57 32.23 32.08
C ASP A 180 56.86 31.22 32.98
N LYS A 181 55.53 31.21 32.96
CA LYS A 181 54.68 30.34 33.81
C LYS A 181 53.68 29.50 33.03
N ARG A 182 53.63 29.58 31.73
CA ARG A 182 52.57 28.91 30.93
C ARG A 182 53.15 28.19 29.72
N VAL A 183 52.73 26.95 29.54
CA VAL A 183 53.11 26.11 28.42
C VAL A 183 51.85 25.54 27.81
N LYS A 184 51.78 25.52 26.47
CA LYS A 184 50.67 24.89 25.74
C LYS A 184 51.14 23.76 24.85
N ASN A 185 50.24 22.82 24.60
CA ASN A 185 50.31 21.83 23.53
C ASN A 185 48.99 21.77 22.78
N THR A 186 49.03 22.01 21.47
CA THR A 186 47.87 21.97 20.62
C THR A 186 47.86 20.64 19.86
N LEU A 187 46.81 19.86 20.12
CA LEU A 187 46.52 18.62 19.38
C LEU A 187 45.64 18.95 18.19
N VAL A 188 46.08 18.56 16.99
CA VAL A 188 45.31 18.69 15.77
C VAL A 188 44.81 17.29 15.38
N LEU A 189 43.51 17.11 15.39
CA LEU A 189 42.86 15.89 14.93
C LEU A 189 42.34 16.12 13.53
N HIS A 190 43.05 15.60 12.53
CA HIS A 190 42.68 15.73 11.14
C HIS A 190 41.62 14.67 10.78
N ARG A 191 40.55 15.08 10.09
CA ARG A 191 39.54 14.21 9.52
C ARG A 191 39.00 13.18 10.51
N LEU A 192 38.14 13.67 11.43
CA LEU A 192 37.51 12.83 12.43
C LEU A 192 36.79 11.62 11.81
N GLU A 193 37.13 10.44 12.26
CA GLU A 193 36.52 9.17 11.86
C GLU A 193 35.60 8.65 12.96
N ARG A 194 34.68 7.76 12.61
CA ARG A 194 33.72 7.14 13.57
C ARG A 194 34.37 6.52 14.79
N LYS A 195 35.55 5.92 14.62
CA LYS A 195 36.31 5.33 15.74
C LYS A 195 36.67 6.32 16.83
N HIS A 196 36.70 7.61 16.51
CA HIS A 196 36.99 8.68 17.47
C HIS A 196 35.79 9.05 18.34
N LEU A 197 34.56 8.58 18.02
CA LEU A 197 33.39 8.79 18.87
C LEU A 197 33.62 8.15 20.25
N LYS A 198 33.36 8.91 21.30
CA LYS A 198 33.60 8.53 22.70
C LYS A 198 35.07 8.27 23.03
N SER A 199 36.00 8.61 22.15
CA SER A 199 37.43 8.51 22.44
C SER A 199 37.81 9.50 23.53
N VAL A 200 38.67 9.05 24.43
CA VAL A 200 39.17 9.85 25.52
C VAL A 200 40.58 10.32 25.20
N PHE A 201 40.77 11.63 25.13
CA PHE A 201 42.08 12.26 24.98
C PHE A 201 42.49 12.84 26.31
N THR A 202 43.69 12.47 26.79
CA THR A 202 44.22 12.89 28.06
C THR A 202 45.41 13.81 27.83
N CYS A 203 45.35 15.02 28.37
CA CYS A 203 46.50 15.90 28.46
C CYS A 203 47.19 15.68 29.79
N GLN A 204 48.51 15.52 29.76
CA GLN A 204 49.34 15.40 30.94
C GLN A 204 50.44 16.46 30.94
N ALA A 205 50.71 17.01 32.10
CA ALA A 205 51.83 17.92 32.31
C ALA A 205 52.69 17.44 33.47
N ALA A 206 54.00 17.33 33.22
CA ALA A 206 54.96 16.91 34.19
C ALA A 206 56.30 17.62 33.96
N ASN A 207 57.01 17.89 35.04
CA ASN A 207 58.39 18.42 34.99
C ASN A 207 59.37 17.61 35.84
N ASN A 208 58.90 16.49 36.40
CA ASN A 208 59.70 15.57 37.18
C ASN A 208 59.14 14.14 37.08
N ASN A 209 59.91 13.15 37.56
CA ASN A 209 59.50 11.75 37.57
C ASN A 209 59.13 11.21 38.97
N VAL A 210 59.07 12.11 39.96
CA VAL A 210 58.82 11.72 41.37
C VAL A 210 57.35 11.88 41.73
N THR A 211 56.71 12.93 41.24
CA THR A 211 55.28 13.17 41.45
C THR A 211 54.49 12.72 40.25
N ASN A 212 53.23 12.28 40.51
CA ASN A 212 52.35 11.96 39.43
C ASN A 212 52.08 13.20 38.55
N PRO A 213 52.07 13.03 37.22
CA PRO A 213 51.68 14.10 36.31
C PRO A 213 50.29 14.61 36.62
N ILE A 214 50.09 15.93 36.52
CA ILE A 214 48.71 16.41 36.49
C ILE A 214 48.09 16.08 35.15
N SER A 215 46.85 15.60 35.16
CA SER A 215 46.14 15.18 33.98
C SER A 215 44.73 15.75 33.89
N ALA A 216 44.29 15.98 32.68
CA ALA A 216 42.90 16.33 32.36
C ALA A 216 42.48 15.54 31.12
N SER A 217 41.31 14.91 31.19
CA SER A 217 40.80 14.11 30.12
C SER A 217 39.55 14.72 29.54
N ILE A 218 39.36 14.57 28.24
CA ILE A 218 38.16 14.96 27.52
C ILE A 218 37.65 13.79 26.66
N THR A 219 36.36 13.67 26.58
CA THR A 219 35.69 12.67 25.71
C THR A 219 35.16 13.38 24.49
N LEU A 220 35.49 12.88 23.31
CA LEU A 220 35.02 13.44 22.04
C LEU A 220 33.61 12.98 21.74
N ASP A 221 32.71 13.90 21.50
CA ASP A 221 31.37 13.65 20.97
C ASP A 221 31.29 14.06 19.50
N MET A 222 30.53 13.27 18.70
CA MET A 222 30.51 13.46 17.26
C MET A 222 29.11 13.27 16.68
N ASN A 223 28.83 14.05 15.66
CA ASN A 223 27.75 13.80 14.71
C ASN A 223 28.26 12.89 13.60
N LEU A 224 27.52 11.84 13.33
CA LEU A 224 27.90 10.79 12.35
C LEU A 224 26.92 10.76 11.21
N ARG A 225 27.43 10.67 9.98
CA ARG A 225 26.61 10.51 8.77
C ARG A 225 25.94 9.15 8.73
N PRO A 226 24.78 9.00 8.06
CA PRO A 226 24.20 7.68 7.81
C PRO A 226 25.19 6.76 7.08
N LEU A 227 25.39 5.56 7.58
CA LEU A 227 26.21 4.53 6.91
C LEU A 227 25.46 3.93 5.73
N SER A 228 24.20 3.58 5.94
CA SER A 228 23.34 3.03 4.90
C SER A 228 21.90 3.44 5.13
N VAL A 229 21.18 3.59 4.02
CA VAL A 229 19.73 3.67 3.97
C VAL A 229 19.27 2.46 3.18
N ARG A 230 18.32 1.72 3.71
CA ARG A 230 17.82 0.50 3.09
C ARG A 230 16.29 0.48 3.12
N LEU A 231 15.70 0.43 1.95
CA LEU A 231 14.27 0.25 1.80
C LEU A 231 13.95 -1.25 1.67
N GLN A 232 13.22 -1.78 2.65
CA GLN A 232 12.90 -3.21 2.69
C GLN A 232 11.79 -3.54 1.69
N GLY A 233 11.92 -4.71 1.04
CA GLY A 233 10.92 -5.20 0.08
C GLY A 233 10.87 -4.43 -1.24
N LYS A 234 11.91 -3.68 -1.59
CA LYS A 234 12.02 -3.02 -2.90
C LYS A 234 12.15 -4.02 -4.05
N ASN A 235 11.97 -3.54 -5.28
CA ASN A 235 12.04 -4.31 -6.52
C ASN A 235 11.01 -5.44 -6.64
N ARG A 236 9.87 -5.31 -5.97
CA ARG A 236 8.71 -6.18 -6.13
C ARG A 236 7.54 -5.41 -6.73
N PRO A 237 6.69 -6.06 -7.53
CA PRO A 237 5.46 -5.43 -7.97
C PRO A 237 4.50 -5.25 -6.77
N LEU A 238 3.70 -4.19 -6.83
CA LEU A 238 2.68 -3.88 -5.84
C LEU A 238 1.32 -3.83 -6.53
N SER A 239 0.30 -4.43 -5.93
CA SER A 239 -1.06 -4.39 -6.45
C SER A 239 -1.73 -3.05 -6.13
N ALA A 240 -2.36 -2.43 -7.11
CA ALA A 240 -3.07 -1.17 -6.93
C ALA A 240 -4.19 -1.30 -5.90
N ASN A 241 -4.42 -0.22 -5.15
CA ASN A 241 -5.44 -0.13 -4.11
C ASN A 241 -5.26 -1.04 -2.88
N HIS A 242 -4.16 -1.79 -2.78
CA HIS A 242 -3.76 -2.50 -1.57
C HIS A 242 -2.84 -1.63 -0.72
N THR A 243 -2.95 -1.74 0.60
CA THR A 243 -2.08 -0.99 1.51
C THR A 243 -0.84 -1.81 1.84
N TYR A 244 0.33 -1.20 1.75
CA TYR A 244 1.63 -1.78 2.06
C TYR A 244 2.32 -0.92 3.11
N ASP A 245 2.83 -1.54 4.16
CA ASP A 245 3.72 -0.90 5.11
C ASP A 245 5.15 -1.08 4.62
N LEU A 246 5.71 0.02 4.13
CA LEU A 246 7.07 0.07 3.59
C LEU A 246 8.01 0.56 4.68
N GLN A 247 9.06 -0.19 4.92
CA GLN A 247 10.02 0.07 5.98
C GLN A 247 11.34 0.59 5.40
N CYS A 248 11.75 1.76 5.86
CA CYS A 248 13.03 2.38 5.59
C CYS A 248 13.91 2.31 6.83
N GLU A 249 15.03 1.64 6.74
CA GLU A 249 16.01 1.47 7.82
C GLU A 249 17.25 2.31 7.53
N VAL A 250 17.63 3.14 8.50
CA VAL A 250 18.82 3.98 8.45
C VAL A 250 19.77 3.57 9.56
N LEU A 251 20.99 3.21 9.17
CA LEU A 251 22.00 2.75 10.09
C LEU A 251 23.09 3.79 10.31
N GLY A 252 23.54 3.92 11.58
CA GLY A 252 24.79 4.55 11.97
C GLY A 252 24.81 6.07 11.92
N SER A 253 23.71 6.74 11.89
CA SER A 253 23.62 8.19 12.03
C SER A 253 23.57 8.61 13.52
N ARG A 254 24.11 9.76 13.82
CA ARG A 254 24.07 10.40 15.14
C ARG A 254 24.09 11.93 14.97
N PRO A 255 23.11 12.67 15.51
CA PRO A 255 21.84 12.21 16.08
C PRO A 255 20.99 11.42 15.09
N ALA A 256 19.78 10.95 15.49
CA ALA A 256 18.83 10.32 14.61
C ALA A 256 18.55 11.21 13.38
N PRO A 257 18.53 10.66 12.18
CA PRO A 257 18.29 11.43 10.96
C PRO A 257 16.80 11.75 10.81
N THR A 258 16.48 12.76 10.04
CA THR A 258 15.12 12.99 9.57
C THR A 258 14.90 12.16 8.31
N ILE A 259 13.89 11.29 8.31
CA ILE A 259 13.57 10.45 7.17
C ILE A 259 12.39 11.05 6.41
N THR A 260 12.57 11.25 5.12
CA THR A 260 11.53 11.77 4.22
C THR A 260 11.25 10.76 3.11
N TRP A 261 9.97 10.63 2.75
CA TRP A 261 9.53 9.75 1.69
C TRP A 261 9.13 10.54 0.47
N TRP A 262 9.54 10.05 -0.71
CA TRP A 262 9.32 10.72 -1.98
C TRP A 262 8.74 9.78 -3.03
N LYS A 263 7.74 10.25 -3.74
CA LYS A 263 7.16 9.59 -4.92
C LYS A 263 7.34 10.50 -6.12
N GLY A 264 8.33 10.22 -6.94
CA GLY A 264 8.79 11.16 -7.96
C GLY A 264 9.27 12.46 -7.32
N SER A 265 8.67 13.59 -7.66
CA SER A 265 8.94 14.91 -7.09
C SER A 265 8.07 15.27 -5.88
N THR A 266 7.14 14.42 -5.49
CA THR A 266 6.16 14.70 -4.44
C THR A 266 6.60 14.07 -3.13
N GLN A 267 6.71 14.88 -2.08
CA GLN A 267 6.96 14.38 -0.73
C GLN A 267 5.70 13.76 -0.14
N MET A 268 5.83 12.58 0.43
CA MET A 268 4.75 11.86 1.07
C MET A 268 4.73 12.14 2.57
N ARG A 269 3.54 12.17 3.14
CA ARG A 269 3.31 12.40 4.58
C ARG A 269 2.68 11.15 5.20
N GLY A 270 2.66 11.08 6.53
CA GLY A 270 1.99 10.01 7.26
C GLY A 270 2.87 8.77 7.49
N HIS A 271 4.17 8.95 7.62
CA HIS A 271 5.10 7.94 8.10
C HIS A 271 5.28 8.03 9.62
N HIS A 272 5.68 6.93 10.22
CA HIS A 272 6.02 6.82 11.64
C HIS A 272 7.48 6.43 11.78
N GLU A 273 8.19 7.12 12.69
CA GLU A 273 9.62 6.87 12.93
C GLU A 273 9.84 6.27 14.33
N THR A 274 10.74 5.32 14.40
CA THR A 274 11.22 4.73 15.64
C THR A 274 12.75 4.65 15.60
N THR A 275 13.38 4.98 16.72
CA THR A 275 14.84 4.87 16.86
C THR A 275 15.13 3.89 17.99
N ASP A 276 16.12 3.03 17.78
CA ASP A 276 16.57 2.09 18.80
C ASP A 276 17.14 2.80 20.04
N PRO A 277 17.17 2.15 21.21
CA PRO A 277 17.69 2.76 22.45
C PRO A 277 19.15 3.23 22.34
N ASP A 278 19.94 2.59 21.51
CA ASP A 278 21.34 2.93 21.30
C ASP A 278 21.52 4.09 20.30
N GLY A 279 20.45 4.49 19.61
CA GLY A 279 20.46 5.58 18.64
C GLY A 279 21.16 5.24 17.32
N ASN A 280 21.49 3.97 17.07
CA ASN A 280 22.23 3.53 15.89
C ASN A 280 21.35 3.20 14.70
N VAL A 281 20.10 2.81 14.94
CA VAL A 281 19.15 2.39 13.93
C VAL A 281 17.89 3.24 14.03
N THR A 282 17.54 3.89 12.95
CA THR A 282 16.26 4.60 12.83
C THR A 282 15.44 3.93 11.73
N VAL A 283 14.20 3.58 12.06
CA VAL A 283 13.27 2.93 11.16
C VAL A 283 12.07 3.85 10.93
N SER A 284 11.76 4.10 9.67
CA SER A 284 10.55 4.82 9.26
C SER A 284 9.63 3.89 8.51
N ILE A 285 8.36 3.85 8.89
CA ILE A 285 7.33 3.03 8.26
C ILE A 285 6.33 3.96 7.58
N LEU A 286 6.15 3.76 6.28
CA LEU A 286 5.16 4.45 5.47
C LEU A 286 4.05 3.48 5.07
N SER A 287 2.80 3.76 5.45
CA SER A 287 1.62 3.10 4.89
C SER A 287 1.33 3.66 3.52
N PHE A 288 1.64 2.86 2.50
CA PHE A 288 1.54 3.25 1.09
C PHE A 288 0.44 2.48 0.36
N ARG A 289 -0.48 3.21 -0.27
CA ARG A 289 -1.53 2.64 -1.13
C ARG A 289 -1.30 3.09 -2.56
N PRO A 290 -0.68 2.25 -3.41
CA PRO A 290 -0.39 2.60 -4.79
C PRO A 290 -1.67 2.71 -5.63
N THR A 291 -1.62 3.59 -6.63
CA THR A 291 -2.62 3.71 -7.68
C THR A 291 -2.03 3.30 -9.02
N ILE A 292 -2.87 3.09 -10.02
CA ILE A 292 -2.42 2.75 -11.39
C ILE A 292 -1.47 3.83 -11.94
N ASP A 293 -1.73 5.09 -11.61
CA ASP A 293 -0.94 6.24 -12.06
C ASP A 293 0.46 6.32 -11.42
N ASP A 294 0.72 5.50 -10.42
CA ASP A 294 2.03 5.44 -9.77
C ASP A 294 3.01 4.52 -10.50
N LYS A 295 2.55 3.78 -11.51
CA LYS A 295 3.40 2.93 -12.34
C LYS A 295 4.54 3.76 -12.96
N GLY A 296 5.76 3.28 -12.76
CA GLY A 296 6.96 3.89 -13.30
C GLY A 296 7.50 5.09 -12.52
N LYS A 297 6.81 5.57 -11.48
CA LYS A 297 7.36 6.59 -10.57
C LYS A 297 8.43 5.98 -9.66
N TYR A 298 9.40 6.78 -9.29
CA TYR A 298 10.43 6.37 -8.34
C TYR A 298 9.96 6.64 -6.91
N LEU A 299 9.88 5.60 -6.09
CA LEU A 299 9.58 5.70 -4.66
C LEU A 299 10.88 5.54 -3.89
N SER A 300 11.21 6.52 -3.07
CA SER A 300 12.41 6.51 -2.25
C SER A 300 12.17 7.01 -0.84
N CYS A 301 13.02 6.56 0.07
CA CYS A 301 13.20 7.17 1.38
C CYS A 301 14.59 7.82 1.43
N ARG A 302 14.63 9.04 1.97
CA ARG A 302 15.83 9.85 2.10
C ARG A 302 16.05 10.18 3.57
N ALA A 303 17.24 9.87 4.06
CA ALA A 303 17.70 10.25 5.39
C ALA A 303 18.56 11.51 5.29
N GLU A 304 18.19 12.55 5.98
CA GLU A 304 18.89 13.84 6.02
C GLU A 304 19.25 14.21 7.45
N MET A 305 20.31 14.97 7.59
CA MET A 305 20.77 15.47 8.89
C MET A 305 20.96 16.99 8.81
N ALA A 306 20.22 17.73 9.64
CA ALA A 306 20.32 19.19 9.71
C ALA A 306 21.71 19.65 10.17
N VAL A 307 22.40 18.82 10.97
CA VAL A 307 23.70 19.16 11.57
C VAL A 307 24.89 18.88 10.65
N ILE A 308 24.73 18.06 9.61
CA ILE A 308 25.77 17.78 8.61
C ILE A 308 25.17 18.02 7.22
N PRO A 309 25.41 19.19 6.62
CA PRO A 309 25.00 19.47 5.25
C PRO A 309 25.57 18.43 4.29
N ASP A 310 24.84 18.07 3.24
CA ASP A 310 25.22 17.12 2.19
C ASP A 310 25.50 15.68 2.67
N ALA A 311 25.04 15.32 3.87
CA ALA A 311 25.15 13.96 4.39
C ALA A 311 23.98 13.06 3.98
N GLY A 312 23.04 13.54 3.16
CA GLY A 312 21.85 12.83 2.75
C GLY A 312 22.17 11.55 1.98
N LYS A 313 21.48 10.47 2.35
CA LYS A 313 21.46 9.21 1.59
C LYS A 313 20.05 8.82 1.32
N GLU A 314 19.84 8.19 0.17
CA GLU A 314 18.54 7.67 -0.21
C GLU A 314 18.62 6.25 -0.75
N ASP A 315 17.52 5.53 -0.64
CA ASP A 315 17.29 4.25 -1.29
C ASP A 315 15.86 4.19 -1.80
N GLY A 316 15.64 3.54 -2.93
CA GLY A 316 14.35 3.45 -3.56
C GLY A 316 14.35 2.56 -4.78
N TRP A 317 13.17 2.46 -5.42
CA TRP A 317 13.03 1.74 -6.68
C TRP A 317 11.92 2.33 -7.54
N LYS A 318 11.95 1.98 -8.82
CA LYS A 318 10.90 2.33 -9.77
C LYS A 318 9.70 1.41 -9.57
N LEU A 319 8.55 1.99 -9.27
CA LEU A 319 7.32 1.25 -8.98
C LEU A 319 6.82 0.47 -10.20
N ASP A 320 6.56 -0.79 -9.99
CA ASP A 320 5.82 -1.65 -10.91
C ASP A 320 4.47 -1.96 -10.26
N ILE A 321 3.39 -1.39 -10.83
CA ILE A 321 2.05 -1.48 -10.24
C ILE A 321 1.21 -2.45 -11.04
N TYR A 322 0.79 -3.53 -10.37
CA TYR A 322 -0.17 -4.48 -10.88
C TYR A 322 -1.59 -3.99 -10.64
N HIS A 323 -2.45 -4.21 -11.59
CA HIS A 323 -3.85 -3.81 -11.48
C HIS A 323 -4.76 -4.69 -12.34
N VAL A 324 -6.01 -4.76 -11.96
CA VAL A 324 -7.08 -5.33 -12.77
C VAL A 324 -7.11 -4.63 -14.13
N PRO A 325 -7.29 -5.34 -15.24
CA PRO A 325 -7.35 -4.74 -16.57
C PRO A 325 -8.39 -3.62 -16.64
N VAL A 326 -7.97 -2.48 -17.18
CA VAL A 326 -8.87 -1.39 -17.56
C VAL A 326 -9.21 -1.61 -19.03
N VAL A 327 -10.47 -1.91 -19.29
CA VAL A 327 -10.94 -2.36 -20.61
C VAL A 327 -11.94 -1.36 -21.15
N THR A 328 -11.80 -1.02 -22.44
CA THR A 328 -12.76 -0.18 -23.17
C THR A 328 -13.13 -0.85 -24.49
N LEU A 329 -14.41 -0.88 -24.81
CA LEU A 329 -14.95 -1.43 -26.03
C LEU A 329 -15.40 -0.30 -26.96
N GLU A 330 -14.98 -0.40 -28.21
CA GLU A 330 -15.31 0.56 -29.27
C GLU A 330 -15.61 -0.17 -30.58
N TYR A 331 -16.28 0.49 -31.51
CA TYR A 331 -16.33 0.03 -32.89
C TYR A 331 -14.98 0.20 -33.56
N GLY A 332 -14.58 -0.74 -34.39
CA GLY A 332 -13.32 -0.63 -35.14
C GLY A 332 -13.27 0.60 -36.04
N THR A 333 -12.12 1.22 -36.13
CA THR A 333 -11.90 2.56 -36.74
C THR A 333 -12.14 2.64 -38.26
N ASN A 334 -12.30 1.51 -38.93
CA ASN A 334 -12.44 1.49 -40.38
C ASN A 334 -13.86 1.76 -40.92
N TYR A 335 -14.84 2.01 -40.03
CA TYR A 335 -16.22 2.29 -40.42
C TYR A 335 -16.78 3.47 -39.62
N ASN A 336 -17.21 4.50 -40.34
CA ASN A 336 -18.04 5.56 -39.77
C ASN A 336 -19.47 5.03 -39.57
N TYR A 337 -19.71 4.25 -38.53
CA TYR A 337 -21.07 3.85 -38.08
C TYR A 337 -21.84 5.03 -37.45
N THR A 338 -21.82 6.15 -38.11
CA THR A 338 -22.36 7.39 -37.51
C THR A 338 -23.88 7.45 -37.45
N SER A 339 -24.61 6.54 -38.10
CA SER A 339 -26.07 6.61 -38.04
C SER A 339 -26.87 5.32 -38.23
N SER A 340 -26.40 4.28 -38.91
CA SER A 340 -27.18 3.05 -39.03
C SER A 340 -26.36 1.86 -39.56
N ILE A 341 -26.51 0.72 -38.92
CA ILE A 341 -25.91 -0.56 -39.35
C ILE A 341 -27.02 -1.43 -39.96
N PRO A 342 -27.07 -1.56 -41.29
CA PRO A 342 -28.08 -2.42 -41.93
C PRO A 342 -27.76 -3.89 -41.75
N GLU A 343 -28.76 -4.75 -41.81
CA GLU A 343 -28.55 -6.20 -41.92
C GLU A 343 -27.66 -6.55 -43.11
N GLY A 344 -26.84 -7.59 -42.97
CA GLY A 344 -26.02 -8.11 -44.08
C GLY A 344 -24.63 -7.50 -44.16
N VAL A 345 -24.27 -6.53 -43.32
CA VAL A 345 -22.91 -5.98 -43.28
C VAL A 345 -22.05 -6.66 -42.22
N ASP A 346 -20.74 -6.48 -42.33
CA ASP A 346 -19.78 -6.92 -41.29
C ASP A 346 -19.55 -5.83 -40.26
N VAL A 347 -19.53 -6.23 -38.99
CA VAL A 347 -19.30 -5.31 -37.85
C VAL A 347 -18.03 -5.72 -37.10
N TYR A 348 -17.20 -4.74 -36.80
CA TYR A 348 -15.95 -4.91 -36.11
C TYR A 348 -15.98 -4.20 -34.75
N PHE A 349 -15.61 -4.92 -33.69
CA PHE A 349 -15.40 -4.35 -32.38
C PHE A 349 -13.94 -4.48 -31.98
N GLU A 350 -13.42 -3.48 -31.28
CA GLU A 350 -12.09 -3.44 -30.76
C GLU A 350 -12.12 -3.30 -29.24
N CYS A 351 -11.47 -4.24 -28.57
CA CYS A 351 -11.36 -4.29 -27.11
C CYS A 351 -10.00 -3.74 -26.70
N ASN A 352 -9.97 -2.48 -26.28
CA ASN A 352 -8.75 -1.80 -25.83
C ASN A 352 -8.48 -2.15 -24.38
N ILE A 353 -7.33 -2.79 -24.11
CA ILE A 353 -6.96 -3.29 -22.79
C ILE A 353 -5.70 -2.61 -22.31
N LYS A 354 -5.78 -1.97 -21.13
CA LYS A 354 -4.64 -1.49 -20.37
C LYS A 354 -4.50 -2.34 -19.13
N SER A 355 -3.43 -3.13 -19.03
CA SER A 355 -3.23 -4.04 -17.90
C SER A 355 -1.76 -4.17 -17.50
N ASN A 356 -1.55 -4.52 -16.27
CA ASN A 356 -0.26 -4.94 -15.75
C ASN A 356 -0.50 -5.90 -14.57
N PRO A 357 -0.09 -7.16 -14.64
CA PRO A 357 0.52 -7.81 -15.80
C PRO A 357 -0.46 -7.95 -16.96
N TRP A 358 0.06 -8.33 -18.13
CA TRP A 358 -0.77 -8.51 -19.32
C TRP A 358 -1.84 -9.58 -19.11
N VAL A 359 -2.97 -9.45 -19.81
CA VAL A 359 -4.07 -10.40 -19.74
C VAL A 359 -3.67 -11.75 -20.33
N TYR A 360 -4.07 -12.84 -19.68
CA TYR A 360 -3.90 -14.20 -20.19
C TYR A 360 -5.14 -14.70 -20.92
N LYS A 361 -6.30 -14.03 -20.71
CA LYS A 361 -7.57 -14.40 -21.34
C LYS A 361 -8.38 -13.15 -21.66
N VAL A 362 -9.04 -13.14 -22.83
CA VAL A 362 -10.04 -12.15 -23.22
C VAL A 362 -11.32 -12.90 -23.58
N ILE A 363 -12.43 -12.46 -23.02
CA ILE A 363 -13.76 -13.04 -23.23
C ILE A 363 -14.67 -11.98 -23.82
N TRP A 364 -15.43 -12.37 -24.85
CA TRP A 364 -16.46 -11.54 -25.42
C TRP A 364 -17.83 -11.97 -24.93
N ARG A 365 -18.71 -11.03 -24.64
CA ARG A 365 -20.07 -11.29 -24.16
C ARG A 365 -21.12 -10.57 -25.01
N HIS A 366 -22.22 -11.25 -25.25
CA HIS A 366 -23.43 -10.70 -25.83
C HIS A 366 -24.60 -10.93 -24.87
N TYR A 367 -25.25 -9.85 -24.38
CA TYR A 367 -26.23 -9.91 -23.30
C TYR A 367 -25.72 -10.67 -22.06
N GLY A 368 -24.45 -10.49 -21.70
CA GLY A 368 -23.82 -11.16 -20.55
C GLY A 368 -23.43 -12.64 -20.78
N LYS A 369 -23.80 -13.25 -21.92
CA LYS A 369 -23.42 -14.62 -22.28
C LYS A 369 -22.11 -14.62 -23.08
N GLU A 370 -21.23 -15.56 -22.78
CA GLU A 370 -19.97 -15.72 -23.49
C GLU A 370 -20.21 -16.05 -24.97
N LEU A 371 -19.52 -15.28 -25.83
CA LEU A 371 -19.48 -15.55 -27.28
C LEU A 371 -18.32 -16.49 -27.57
N VAL A 372 -18.66 -17.62 -28.20
CA VAL A 372 -17.67 -18.59 -28.65
C VAL A 372 -17.30 -18.28 -30.11
N ASN A 373 -16.04 -18.47 -30.46
CA ASN A 373 -15.57 -18.36 -31.84
C ASN A 373 -16.29 -19.37 -32.71
N ASN A 374 -17.13 -18.92 -33.64
CA ASN A 374 -17.90 -19.74 -34.56
C ASN A 374 -17.93 -19.10 -35.96
N PRO A 375 -16.87 -19.27 -36.74
CA PRO A 375 -16.80 -18.70 -38.09
C PRO A 375 -17.92 -19.15 -39.01
N SER A 376 -18.49 -20.36 -38.81
CA SER A 376 -19.62 -20.86 -39.60
C SER A 376 -20.91 -20.07 -39.41
N GLU A 377 -21.07 -19.45 -38.24
CA GLU A 377 -22.17 -18.52 -37.93
C GLU A 377 -21.75 -17.04 -38.06
N GLY A 378 -20.60 -16.77 -38.65
CA GLY A 378 -20.11 -15.43 -38.88
C GLY A 378 -19.55 -14.75 -37.62
N VAL A 379 -19.16 -15.49 -36.56
CA VAL A 379 -18.56 -14.95 -35.34
C VAL A 379 -17.08 -15.31 -35.30
N THR A 380 -16.22 -14.34 -35.53
CA THR A 380 -14.78 -14.52 -35.44
C THR A 380 -14.25 -13.72 -34.23
N VAL A 381 -13.74 -14.45 -33.24
CA VAL A 381 -13.15 -13.89 -32.04
C VAL A 381 -11.63 -13.98 -32.15
N SER A 382 -10.96 -12.84 -32.12
CA SER A 382 -9.53 -12.71 -31.93
C SER A 382 -9.29 -12.01 -30.57
N ASN A 383 -8.08 -12.08 -30.00
CA ASN A 383 -7.81 -11.59 -28.64
C ASN A 383 -8.48 -10.25 -28.31
N GLN A 384 -8.22 -9.22 -29.12
CA GLN A 384 -8.73 -7.86 -28.88
C GLN A 384 -9.77 -7.42 -29.93
N SER A 385 -10.17 -8.30 -30.85
CA SER A 385 -11.11 -7.96 -31.91
C SER A 385 -12.21 -9.00 -32.02
N LEU A 386 -13.44 -8.52 -32.21
CA LEU A 386 -14.59 -9.33 -32.54
C LEU A 386 -15.10 -8.90 -33.91
N VAL A 387 -15.21 -9.84 -34.80
CA VAL A 387 -15.81 -9.65 -36.14
C VAL A 387 -17.11 -10.42 -36.23
N LEU A 388 -18.19 -9.69 -36.50
CA LEU A 388 -19.50 -10.27 -36.82
C LEU A 388 -19.75 -10.10 -38.31
N GLN A 389 -19.74 -11.20 -39.05
CA GLN A 389 -19.95 -11.19 -40.48
C GLN A 389 -21.42 -11.34 -40.79
N ASN A 390 -21.88 -10.63 -41.84
CA ASN A 390 -23.25 -10.70 -42.34
C ASN A 390 -24.30 -10.60 -41.22
N VAL A 391 -24.23 -9.51 -40.43
CA VAL A 391 -25.05 -9.40 -39.22
C VAL A 391 -26.54 -9.43 -39.51
N SER A 392 -27.25 -10.27 -38.79
CA SER A 392 -28.72 -10.34 -38.79
C SER A 392 -29.27 -9.64 -37.54
N ARG A 393 -30.57 -9.31 -37.56
CA ARG A 393 -31.27 -8.67 -36.43
C ARG A 393 -31.09 -9.40 -35.09
N ASN A 394 -30.87 -10.70 -35.10
CA ASN A 394 -30.65 -11.54 -33.92
C ASN A 394 -29.28 -11.23 -33.22
N ARG A 395 -28.39 -10.56 -33.93
CA ARG A 395 -27.10 -10.12 -33.40
C ARG A 395 -27.15 -8.71 -32.77
N ALA A 396 -28.29 -8.03 -32.87
CA ALA A 396 -28.49 -6.76 -32.18
C ALA A 396 -28.39 -6.96 -30.67
N GLY A 397 -27.95 -5.94 -29.96
CA GLY A 397 -27.90 -5.95 -28.50
C GLY A 397 -26.58 -5.47 -27.93
N GLN A 398 -26.39 -5.73 -26.64
CA GLN A 398 -25.29 -5.23 -25.86
C GLN A 398 -24.10 -6.18 -25.90
N TYR A 399 -22.94 -5.63 -26.26
CA TYR A 399 -21.67 -6.32 -26.28
C TYR A 399 -20.73 -5.75 -25.23
N THR A 400 -19.98 -6.64 -24.57
CA THR A 400 -18.88 -6.30 -23.67
C THR A 400 -17.71 -7.23 -23.92
N CYS A 401 -16.50 -6.79 -23.57
CA CYS A 401 -15.32 -7.64 -23.51
C CYS A 401 -14.75 -7.62 -22.09
N VAL A 402 -14.19 -8.74 -21.67
CA VAL A 402 -13.60 -8.94 -20.34
C VAL A 402 -12.16 -9.39 -20.51
N GLY A 403 -11.24 -8.65 -19.93
CA GLY A 403 -9.83 -9.05 -19.86
C GLY A 403 -9.52 -9.60 -18.48
N SER A 404 -8.85 -10.76 -18.41
CA SER A 404 -8.46 -11.42 -17.16
C SER A 404 -6.96 -11.44 -16.99
N ASN A 405 -6.47 -10.97 -15.83
CA ASN A 405 -5.09 -11.16 -15.39
C ASN A 405 -5.09 -11.71 -13.95
N ARG A 406 -3.90 -11.86 -13.34
CA ARG A 406 -3.79 -12.38 -11.96
C ARG A 406 -4.40 -11.48 -10.88
N GLU A 407 -4.64 -10.21 -11.19
CA GLU A 407 -5.25 -9.25 -10.25
C GLU A 407 -6.78 -9.31 -10.30
N GLY A 408 -7.35 -9.91 -11.35
CA GLY A 408 -8.78 -10.07 -11.51
C GLY A 408 -9.28 -9.83 -12.93
N ASP A 409 -10.59 -9.72 -13.06
CA ASP A 409 -11.31 -9.51 -14.31
C ASP A 409 -11.73 -8.04 -14.45
N GLY A 410 -11.42 -7.45 -15.58
CA GLY A 410 -11.86 -6.11 -15.96
C GLY A 410 -12.86 -6.18 -17.11
N GLU A 411 -14.07 -5.68 -16.93
CA GLU A 411 -15.11 -5.63 -17.97
C GLU A 411 -15.19 -4.23 -18.58
N SER A 412 -15.41 -4.19 -19.89
CA SER A 412 -15.52 -2.94 -20.65
C SER A 412 -16.84 -2.21 -20.41
N ASN A 413 -16.90 -0.97 -20.89
CA ASN A 413 -18.18 -0.32 -21.16
C ASN A 413 -19.00 -1.17 -22.13
N PRO A 414 -20.35 -1.21 -22.00
CA PRO A 414 -21.22 -1.85 -22.96
C PRO A 414 -21.33 -1.01 -24.23
N VAL A 415 -21.29 -1.69 -25.38
CA VAL A 415 -21.59 -1.10 -26.70
C VAL A 415 -22.84 -1.77 -27.22
N HIS A 416 -23.82 -0.96 -27.60
CA HIS A 416 -25.11 -1.46 -28.10
C HIS A 416 -25.09 -1.50 -29.63
N LEU A 417 -25.15 -2.70 -30.19
CA LEU A 417 -25.28 -2.92 -31.62
C LEU A 417 -26.75 -2.77 -32.04
N ASP A 418 -27.07 -1.71 -32.74
CA ASP A 418 -28.40 -1.43 -33.30
C ASP A 418 -28.43 -1.75 -34.80
N ILE A 419 -29.10 -2.82 -35.15
CA ILE A 419 -29.18 -3.30 -36.52
C ILE A 419 -30.49 -2.82 -37.14
N LYS A 420 -30.38 -2.15 -38.27
CA LYS A 420 -31.50 -1.62 -39.02
C LYS A 420 -31.95 -2.63 -40.09
N PHE A 421 -33.25 -2.81 -40.22
CA PHE A 421 -33.82 -3.75 -41.20
C PHE A 421 -35.20 -3.31 -41.68
N ALA A 422 -35.53 -3.73 -42.92
CA ALA A 422 -36.83 -3.54 -43.55
C ALA A 422 -37.94 -4.34 -42.80
N PRO A 423 -39.17 -3.87 -42.80
CA PRO A 423 -40.26 -4.55 -42.11
C PRO A 423 -40.44 -6.02 -42.52
N VAL A 424 -40.74 -6.88 -41.56
CA VAL A 424 -41.13 -8.26 -41.75
C VAL A 424 -42.33 -8.63 -40.88
N CYS A 425 -43.11 -9.59 -41.27
CA CYS A 425 -44.26 -10.03 -40.49
C CYS A 425 -43.81 -10.58 -39.14
N ARG A 426 -44.45 -10.13 -38.04
CA ARG A 426 -44.23 -10.67 -36.72
C ARG A 426 -44.66 -12.13 -36.64
N PRO A 427 -43.85 -13.04 -36.10
CA PRO A 427 -44.25 -14.45 -35.91
C PRO A 427 -45.47 -14.56 -34.97
N GLY A 428 -46.38 -15.53 -35.29
CA GLY A 428 -47.54 -15.81 -34.42
C GLY A 428 -48.75 -14.88 -34.61
N LEU A 429 -48.78 -14.15 -35.73
CA LEU A 429 -49.99 -13.36 -36.07
C LEU A 429 -51.17 -14.29 -36.33
N VAL A 430 -52.38 -13.82 -35.95
CA VAL A 430 -53.66 -14.47 -36.34
C VAL A 430 -53.85 -14.22 -37.85
N THR A 431 -53.73 -15.27 -38.66
CA THR A 431 -53.82 -15.20 -40.11
C THR A 431 -55.20 -15.55 -40.67
N THR A 432 -56.10 -16.04 -39.84
CA THR A 432 -57.48 -16.44 -40.27
C THR A 432 -58.52 -15.73 -39.42
N TYR A 433 -59.40 -15.04 -40.05
CA TYR A 433 -60.50 -14.30 -39.42
C TYR A 433 -61.83 -14.87 -39.90
N ASN A 434 -62.64 -15.38 -38.97
CA ASN A 434 -64.00 -15.91 -39.20
C ASN A 434 -65.02 -14.78 -39.02
N VAL A 435 -65.51 -14.25 -40.10
CA VAL A 435 -66.33 -13.01 -40.11
C VAL A 435 -67.70 -13.27 -40.72
N GLY A 436 -68.77 -12.85 -40.06
CA GLY A 436 -70.11 -12.90 -40.57
C GLY A 436 -70.37 -11.86 -41.66
N ARG A 437 -71.31 -12.12 -42.53
CA ARG A 437 -71.78 -11.17 -43.56
C ARG A 437 -72.27 -9.88 -42.90
N ASN A 438 -71.83 -8.71 -43.39
CA ASN A 438 -72.10 -7.37 -42.80
C ASN A 438 -71.48 -7.13 -41.43
N GLU A 439 -70.65 -8.00 -40.93
CA GLU A 439 -69.87 -7.81 -39.69
C GLU A 439 -68.58 -7.04 -39.99
N LEU A 440 -68.22 -6.06 -39.12
CA LEU A 440 -67.00 -5.30 -39.22
C LEU A 440 -65.83 -6.08 -38.58
N ALA A 441 -64.95 -6.62 -39.41
CA ALA A 441 -63.74 -7.27 -38.96
C ALA A 441 -62.61 -6.25 -38.71
N LYS A 442 -61.81 -6.49 -37.65
CA LYS A 442 -60.60 -5.74 -37.33
C LYS A 442 -59.40 -6.68 -37.56
N ILE A 443 -58.71 -6.48 -38.66
CA ILE A 443 -57.56 -7.29 -39.06
C ILE A 443 -56.31 -6.56 -38.59
N VAL A 444 -55.49 -7.21 -37.75
CA VAL A 444 -54.32 -6.61 -37.11
C VAL A 444 -53.06 -7.14 -37.83
N CYS A 445 -52.31 -6.21 -38.42
CA CYS A 445 -51.00 -6.46 -38.96
C CYS A 445 -49.94 -5.88 -38.02
N GLU A 446 -49.09 -6.73 -37.48
CA GLU A 446 -47.95 -6.30 -36.68
C GLU A 446 -46.66 -6.72 -37.37
N LEU A 447 -45.74 -5.74 -37.51
CA LEU A 447 -44.48 -5.92 -38.17
C LEU A 447 -43.34 -5.80 -37.19
N GLU A 448 -42.29 -6.50 -37.43
CA GLU A 448 -40.97 -6.22 -36.81
C GLU A 448 -40.18 -5.37 -37.81
N ALA A 449 -39.71 -4.21 -37.33
CA ALA A 449 -38.97 -3.27 -38.15
C ALA A 449 -38.01 -2.40 -37.27
N ASN A 450 -36.89 -2.07 -37.82
CA ASN A 450 -36.01 -1.07 -37.23
C ASN A 450 -35.43 -0.19 -38.37
N PRO A 451 -35.76 1.10 -38.41
CA PRO A 451 -36.61 1.86 -37.50
C PRO A 451 -38.07 1.42 -37.48
N SER A 452 -38.72 1.65 -36.34
CA SER A 452 -40.13 1.26 -36.10
C SER A 452 -41.17 2.16 -36.77
N ASN A 453 -40.71 3.26 -37.38
CA ASN A 453 -41.63 4.12 -38.15
C ASN A 453 -41.90 3.50 -39.51
N VAL A 454 -43.03 2.84 -39.62
CA VAL A 454 -43.43 2.07 -40.80
C VAL A 454 -44.64 2.72 -41.46
N THR A 455 -44.59 2.87 -42.78
CA THR A 455 -45.74 3.20 -43.62
C THR A 455 -46.37 1.93 -44.14
N PHE A 456 -47.67 1.79 -43.94
CA PHE A 456 -48.44 0.60 -44.32
C PHE A 456 -49.19 0.80 -45.61
N THR A 457 -49.26 -0.30 -46.41
CA THR A 457 -50.13 -0.41 -47.59
C THR A 457 -50.92 -1.70 -47.47
N TRP A 458 -52.22 -1.60 -47.57
CA TRP A 458 -53.11 -2.74 -47.52
C TRP A 458 -53.72 -3.00 -48.89
N LYS A 459 -53.72 -4.26 -49.31
CA LYS A 459 -54.39 -4.74 -50.50
C LYS A 459 -55.31 -5.90 -50.15
N TYR A 460 -56.27 -6.13 -51.00
CA TYR A 460 -57.26 -7.12 -50.81
C TYR A 460 -57.46 -7.90 -52.13
N ASN A 461 -57.29 -9.21 -52.06
CA ASN A 461 -57.49 -10.14 -53.20
C ASN A 461 -58.75 -10.96 -52.97
N THR A 462 -59.69 -10.84 -53.91
CA THR A 462 -60.93 -11.68 -53.94
C THR A 462 -60.76 -12.87 -54.88
N SER A 463 -61.70 -13.79 -54.80
CA SER A 463 -61.79 -14.92 -55.75
C SER A 463 -62.09 -14.50 -57.20
N VAL A 464 -62.45 -13.21 -57.42
CA VAL A 464 -62.95 -12.69 -58.67
C VAL A 464 -62.14 -11.53 -59.24
N SER A 465 -61.44 -10.76 -58.40
CA SER A 465 -60.66 -9.62 -58.85
C SER A 465 -59.30 -9.58 -58.18
N GLU A 466 -58.28 -9.21 -58.97
CA GLU A 466 -56.92 -9.03 -58.43
C GLU A 466 -56.75 -7.69 -57.72
N SER A 467 -56.15 -7.76 -56.55
CA SER A 467 -55.48 -6.70 -55.77
C SER A 467 -56.13 -5.31 -55.82
N LEU A 468 -57.14 -5.11 -54.97
CA LEU A 468 -57.74 -3.78 -54.69
C LEU A 468 -57.09 -3.14 -53.49
N ASP A 469 -56.78 -1.83 -53.54
CA ASP A 469 -56.26 -1.11 -52.39
C ASP A 469 -57.36 -0.83 -51.36
N ILE A 470 -57.06 -1.02 -50.06
CA ILE A 470 -57.96 -0.63 -48.97
C ILE A 470 -57.82 0.85 -48.73
N PRO A 471 -58.91 1.63 -48.67
CA PRO A 471 -58.86 3.07 -48.44
C PRO A 471 -58.22 3.43 -47.13
N ALA A 472 -57.42 4.48 -47.10
CA ALA A 472 -56.75 4.97 -45.87
C ALA A 472 -57.72 5.35 -44.74
N SER A 473 -58.99 5.65 -45.07
CA SER A 473 -60.04 5.89 -44.08
C SER A 473 -60.45 4.69 -43.26
N GLU A 474 -60.15 3.50 -43.77
CA GLU A 474 -60.45 2.20 -43.14
C GLU A 474 -59.23 1.56 -42.45
N VAL A 475 -58.09 2.28 -42.44
CA VAL A 475 -56.83 1.78 -41.88
C VAL A 475 -56.34 2.73 -40.78
N LEU A 476 -56.08 2.17 -39.61
CA LEU A 476 -55.43 2.88 -38.49
C LEU A 476 -54.04 2.31 -38.28
N SER A 477 -53.02 3.12 -38.43
CA SER A 477 -51.62 2.67 -38.31
C SER A 477 -50.88 3.47 -37.26
N ASP A 478 -50.14 2.78 -36.42
CA ASP A 478 -49.23 3.36 -35.41
C ASP A 478 -47.91 2.56 -35.38
N ARG A 479 -46.84 3.21 -35.72
CA ARG A 479 -45.45 2.66 -35.77
C ARG A 479 -45.40 1.35 -36.54
N THR A 480 -45.33 0.20 -35.83
CA THR A 480 -45.21 -1.16 -36.41
C THR A 480 -46.53 -1.92 -36.43
N LYS A 481 -47.63 -1.29 -36.07
CA LYS A 481 -48.96 -1.92 -36.02
C LYS A 481 -49.93 -1.17 -36.90
N SER A 482 -50.67 -1.95 -37.69
CA SER A 482 -51.75 -1.41 -38.53
C SER A 482 -52.99 -2.28 -38.39
N VAL A 483 -54.14 -1.62 -38.30
CA VAL A 483 -55.45 -2.26 -38.19
C VAL A 483 -56.28 -1.87 -39.39
N ALA A 484 -56.67 -2.84 -40.21
CA ALA A 484 -57.62 -2.65 -41.29
C ALA A 484 -59.03 -3.01 -40.80
N HIS A 485 -59.98 -2.13 -41.05
CA HIS A 485 -61.38 -2.35 -40.82
C HIS A 485 -62.04 -2.82 -42.11
N PHE A 486 -62.49 -4.06 -42.16
CA PHE A 486 -63.05 -4.67 -43.35
C PHE A 486 -64.44 -5.25 -43.08
N LYS A 487 -65.43 -4.94 -43.93
CA LYS A 487 -66.81 -5.42 -43.80
C LYS A 487 -67.23 -6.17 -45.07
N PRO A 488 -67.26 -7.53 -45.07
CA PRO A 488 -67.78 -8.29 -46.18
C PRO A 488 -69.28 -8.11 -46.33
N VAL A 489 -69.71 -7.70 -47.53
CA VAL A 489 -71.13 -7.48 -47.85
C VAL A 489 -71.70 -8.65 -48.68
N THR A 490 -70.92 -9.24 -49.56
CA THR A 490 -71.27 -10.33 -50.40
C THR A 490 -70.36 -11.54 -50.19
N GLU A 491 -70.75 -12.70 -50.68
CA GLU A 491 -69.91 -13.90 -50.61
C GLU A 491 -68.60 -13.78 -51.43
N LYS A 492 -68.57 -12.85 -52.36
CA LYS A 492 -67.35 -12.57 -53.17
C LYS A 492 -66.32 -11.71 -52.43
N ASP A 493 -66.69 -11.14 -51.29
CA ASP A 493 -65.86 -10.28 -50.51
C ASP A 493 -64.95 -11.06 -49.52
N TYR A 494 -65.14 -12.41 -49.49
CA TYR A 494 -64.22 -13.25 -48.71
C TYR A 494 -63.01 -13.58 -49.54
N GLY A 495 -61.81 -13.46 -48.94
CA GLY A 495 -60.56 -13.63 -49.66
C GLY A 495 -59.37 -13.35 -48.76
N THR A 496 -58.30 -12.86 -49.32
CA THR A 496 -57.04 -12.59 -48.57
C THR A 496 -56.71 -11.12 -48.56
N LEU A 497 -56.53 -10.55 -47.36
CA LEU A 497 -55.97 -9.23 -47.16
C LEU A 497 -54.42 -9.35 -47.08
N LEU A 498 -53.73 -8.42 -47.73
CA LEU A 498 -52.31 -8.33 -47.78
C LEU A 498 -51.84 -7.01 -47.11
N CYS A 499 -51.00 -7.14 -46.13
CA CYS A 499 -50.41 -6.00 -45.42
C CYS A 499 -48.92 -5.87 -45.80
N TRP A 500 -48.56 -4.71 -46.29
CA TRP A 500 -47.19 -4.38 -46.66
C TRP A 500 -46.68 -3.24 -45.78
N GLY A 501 -45.43 -3.34 -45.30
CA GLY A 501 -44.74 -2.27 -44.58
C GLY A 501 -43.54 -1.74 -45.34
N ARG A 502 -43.25 -0.46 -45.14
CA ARG A 502 -42.04 0.19 -45.64
C ARG A 502 -41.48 1.14 -44.59
N ASN A 503 -40.18 1.07 -44.32
CA ASN A 503 -39.45 2.05 -43.51
C ASN A 503 -38.32 2.67 -44.36
N GLU A 504 -37.43 3.44 -43.73
CA GLU A 504 -36.30 4.11 -44.38
C GLU A 504 -35.27 3.13 -44.99
N ILE A 505 -35.19 1.90 -44.45
CA ILE A 505 -34.27 0.87 -44.95
C ILE A 505 -34.79 0.23 -46.20
N GLY A 506 -36.08 0.02 -46.31
CA GLY A 506 -36.67 -0.57 -47.49
C GLY A 506 -38.13 -0.97 -47.33
N ALA A 507 -38.69 -1.57 -48.39
CA ALA A 507 -40.00 -2.15 -48.38
C ALA A 507 -39.90 -3.64 -47.99
N GLN A 508 -40.94 -4.16 -47.37
CA GLN A 508 -41.12 -5.57 -47.08
C GLN A 508 -41.10 -6.38 -48.39
N THR A 509 -40.45 -7.51 -48.39
CA THR A 509 -40.33 -8.38 -49.56
C THR A 509 -41.59 -9.22 -49.81
N GLU A 510 -42.19 -9.72 -48.74
CA GLU A 510 -43.41 -10.54 -48.79
C GLU A 510 -44.46 -9.95 -47.84
N PRO A 511 -45.74 -9.85 -48.26
CA PRO A 511 -46.80 -9.33 -47.43
C PRO A 511 -47.19 -10.25 -46.28
N CYS A 512 -47.77 -9.69 -45.23
CA CYS A 512 -48.49 -10.49 -44.25
C CYS A 512 -49.88 -10.82 -44.81
N LEU A 513 -50.23 -12.11 -44.80
CA LEU A 513 -51.46 -12.63 -45.39
C LEU A 513 -52.52 -12.90 -44.30
N PHE A 514 -53.74 -12.42 -44.51
CA PHE A 514 -54.86 -12.60 -43.61
C PHE A 514 -56.05 -13.11 -44.39
N ASN A 515 -56.49 -14.34 -44.12
CA ASN A 515 -57.59 -14.99 -44.79
C ASN A 515 -58.91 -14.68 -44.07
N LEU A 516 -59.85 -14.12 -44.80
CA LEU A 516 -61.22 -13.96 -44.35
C LEU A 516 -62.06 -15.19 -44.78
N ILE A 517 -62.65 -15.84 -43.80
CA ILE A 517 -63.51 -17.03 -44.01
C ILE A 517 -64.90 -16.68 -43.45
N PRO A 518 -66.02 -17.08 -44.21
CA PRO A 518 -67.35 -16.83 -43.70
C PRO A 518 -67.61 -17.64 -42.42
N ALA A 519 -68.18 -16.98 -41.42
CA ALA A 519 -68.53 -17.60 -40.15
C ALA A 519 -70.03 -17.57 -39.90
N GLY A 520 -70.57 -18.70 -39.43
CA GLY A 520 -72.01 -18.94 -39.16
C GLY A 520 -72.23 -19.49 -37.74
N LYS A 521 -73.52 -19.73 -37.46
CA LYS A 521 -73.92 -20.53 -36.29
C LYS A 521 -73.53 -21.98 -36.49
N PRO A 522 -73.30 -22.77 -35.47
CA PRO A 522 -73.02 -24.21 -35.62
C PRO A 522 -74.26 -24.95 -36.09
N ASP A 523 -73.97 -26.05 -36.72
CA ASP A 523 -75.05 -26.99 -37.11
C ASP A 523 -75.53 -27.78 -35.88
N PRO A 524 -76.80 -28.24 -35.88
CA PRO A 524 -77.33 -28.99 -34.75
C PRO A 524 -76.64 -30.33 -34.58
N LEU A 525 -76.63 -30.81 -33.35
CA LEU A 525 -76.14 -32.14 -33.00
C LEU A 525 -76.98 -33.21 -33.68
N SER A 526 -76.36 -34.29 -34.15
CA SER A 526 -77.00 -35.37 -34.82
C SER A 526 -76.70 -36.71 -34.17
N ASN A 527 -77.49 -37.76 -34.54
CA ASN A 527 -77.29 -39.13 -34.08
C ASN A 527 -77.01 -39.28 -32.58
N CYS A 528 -77.82 -38.57 -31.77
CA CYS A 528 -77.70 -38.66 -30.32
C CYS A 528 -78.20 -40.03 -29.84
N THR A 529 -77.36 -40.76 -29.11
CA THR A 529 -77.64 -42.05 -28.55
C THR A 529 -77.45 -42.14 -27.06
N ILE A 530 -78.18 -42.96 -26.39
CA ILE A 530 -78.00 -43.26 -24.98
C ILE A 530 -77.08 -44.45 -24.88
N LEU A 531 -75.85 -44.27 -24.45
CA LEU A 531 -74.82 -45.29 -24.30
C LEU A 531 -75.03 -46.17 -23.06
N ASN A 532 -75.43 -45.53 -21.96
CA ASN A 532 -75.67 -46.27 -20.74
C ASN A 532 -76.83 -45.61 -19.97
N GLN A 533 -77.67 -46.48 -19.38
CA GLN A 533 -78.90 -46.11 -18.67
C GLN A 533 -79.00 -46.91 -17.39
N THR A 534 -79.04 -46.23 -16.25
CA THR A 534 -79.23 -46.87 -14.96
C THR A 534 -80.45 -46.23 -14.22
N PHE A 535 -80.68 -46.57 -13.00
CA PHE A 535 -81.76 -46.00 -12.19
C PHE A 535 -81.54 -44.54 -11.79
N ASP A 536 -80.30 -44.05 -11.82
CA ASP A 536 -79.91 -42.71 -11.41
C ASP A 536 -79.00 -41.96 -12.39
N MET A 537 -78.68 -42.57 -13.54
CA MET A 537 -77.75 -42.01 -14.54
C MET A 537 -78.18 -42.26 -15.97
N LEU A 538 -77.95 -41.30 -16.85
CA LEU A 538 -78.03 -41.37 -18.26
C LEU A 538 -76.73 -40.91 -18.92
N GLN A 539 -76.11 -41.67 -19.76
CA GLN A 539 -74.96 -41.28 -20.55
C GLN A 539 -75.38 -41.16 -22.04
N ILE A 540 -75.13 -39.93 -22.53
CA ILE A 540 -75.58 -39.55 -23.88
C ILE A 540 -74.40 -39.13 -24.70
N GLU A 541 -74.27 -39.58 -25.91
CA GLU A 541 -73.28 -39.17 -26.89
C GLU A 541 -73.95 -38.80 -28.20
N CYS A 542 -73.49 -37.69 -28.78
CA CYS A 542 -74.00 -37.22 -30.08
C CYS A 542 -72.83 -37.06 -31.05
N LEU A 543 -73.15 -37.03 -32.33
CA LEU A 543 -72.21 -36.55 -33.35
C LEU A 543 -72.33 -35.02 -33.44
N GLU A 544 -71.19 -34.40 -33.45
CA GLU A 544 -71.11 -32.92 -33.61
C GLU A 544 -71.42 -32.57 -35.10
N GLY A 545 -72.12 -31.44 -35.25
CA GLY A 545 -72.27 -30.80 -36.54
C GLY A 545 -71.11 -29.89 -36.89
N TYR A 546 -71.12 -29.33 -38.09
CA TYR A 546 -70.14 -28.29 -38.46
C TYR A 546 -70.20 -27.13 -37.46
N ASP A 547 -69.04 -26.73 -37.01
CA ASP A 547 -68.88 -25.71 -35.93
C ASP A 547 -69.19 -24.27 -36.39
N GLY A 548 -69.58 -24.06 -37.62
CA GLY A 548 -69.75 -22.74 -38.23
C GLY A 548 -68.45 -21.98 -38.44
N GLY A 549 -67.33 -22.67 -38.44
CA GLY A 549 -65.98 -22.05 -38.55
C GLY A 549 -65.47 -21.39 -37.25
N LEU A 550 -66.05 -21.70 -36.12
CA LEU A 550 -65.70 -21.14 -34.82
C LEU A 550 -65.80 -22.19 -33.72
N PRO A 551 -64.93 -22.21 -32.75
CA PRO A 551 -64.97 -23.15 -31.63
C PRO A 551 -66.36 -23.21 -31.01
N GLN A 552 -66.94 -24.45 -30.92
CA GLN A 552 -68.27 -24.66 -30.36
C GLN A 552 -68.24 -25.32 -28.99
N VAL A 553 -69.28 -25.04 -28.22
CA VAL A 553 -69.51 -25.64 -26.90
C VAL A 553 -70.91 -26.25 -26.96
N PHE A 554 -71.05 -27.47 -26.45
CA PHE A 554 -72.29 -28.20 -26.43
C PHE A 554 -72.99 -27.98 -25.08
N GLN A 555 -74.32 -27.79 -25.15
CA GLN A 555 -75.15 -27.58 -23.98
C GLN A 555 -76.31 -28.59 -23.99
N ILE A 556 -76.52 -29.27 -22.88
CA ILE A 556 -77.63 -30.15 -22.63
C ILE A 556 -78.54 -29.58 -21.58
N GLU A 557 -79.84 -29.61 -21.82
CA GLU A 557 -80.88 -29.18 -20.86
C GLU A 557 -81.87 -30.31 -20.65
N LEU A 558 -82.19 -30.57 -19.39
CA LEU A 558 -83.01 -31.71 -18.98
C LEU A 558 -84.31 -31.21 -18.35
N TYR A 559 -85.49 -31.76 -18.85
CA TYR A 559 -86.83 -31.47 -18.38
C TYR A 559 -87.56 -32.79 -18.08
N VAL A 560 -88.30 -32.82 -16.93
CA VAL A 560 -89.14 -33.98 -16.63
C VAL A 560 -90.37 -33.99 -17.57
N ILE A 561 -90.79 -35.15 -18.12
CA ILE A 561 -91.90 -35.28 -19.01
C ILE A 561 -93.17 -34.87 -18.23
N GLY A 562 -93.95 -33.89 -18.77
CA GLY A 562 -95.09 -33.35 -18.16
C GLY A 562 -94.82 -32.10 -17.25
N SER A 563 -93.59 -31.77 -17.04
CA SER A 563 -93.15 -30.54 -16.29
C SER A 563 -92.50 -29.55 -17.23
N ARG A 564 -92.69 -28.24 -17.03
CA ARG A 564 -92.03 -27.19 -17.77
C ARG A 564 -90.76 -26.68 -16.98
N GLN A 565 -90.51 -27.26 -15.84
CA GLN A 565 -89.40 -26.84 -15.02
C GLN A 565 -88.11 -27.51 -15.49
N GLN A 566 -87.04 -26.74 -15.79
CA GLN A 566 -85.71 -27.20 -16.12
C GLN A 566 -85.09 -27.80 -14.86
N MET A 567 -84.65 -29.04 -14.96
CA MET A 567 -83.97 -29.74 -13.87
C MET A 567 -82.43 -29.41 -13.81
N THR A 568 -81.79 -29.46 -14.94
CA THR A 568 -80.36 -29.21 -15.02
C THR A 568 -79.96 -28.70 -16.40
N SER A 569 -78.88 -27.96 -16.48
CA SER A 569 -78.19 -27.54 -17.71
C SER A 569 -76.72 -27.75 -17.56
N ILE A 570 -76.08 -28.50 -18.45
CA ILE A 570 -74.65 -28.82 -18.46
C ILE A 570 -74.05 -28.36 -19.78
N LYS A 571 -72.88 -27.76 -19.68
CA LYS A 571 -72.05 -27.39 -20.85
C LYS A 571 -70.84 -28.28 -20.92
N SER A 572 -70.48 -28.73 -22.12
CA SER A 572 -69.34 -29.57 -22.40
C SER A 572 -68.61 -29.09 -23.66
N THR A 573 -67.31 -29.33 -23.71
CA THR A 573 -66.48 -29.13 -24.92
C THR A 573 -66.51 -30.30 -25.85
N SER A 574 -67.09 -31.45 -25.43
CA SER A 574 -67.35 -32.62 -26.24
C SER A 574 -68.86 -32.89 -26.26
N PRO A 575 -69.41 -33.54 -27.37
CA PRO A 575 -70.81 -33.85 -27.50
C PRO A 575 -71.25 -35.05 -26.66
N ALA A 576 -70.57 -35.36 -25.59
CA ALA A 576 -70.85 -36.46 -24.66
C ALA A 576 -71.22 -35.88 -23.26
N PHE A 577 -72.27 -36.46 -22.64
CA PHE A 577 -72.81 -36.01 -21.39
C PHE A 577 -73.12 -37.13 -20.41
N ASP A 578 -72.63 -37.05 -19.23
CA ASP A 578 -72.94 -37.94 -18.12
C ASP A 578 -73.90 -37.22 -17.15
N LEU A 579 -75.16 -37.57 -17.18
CA LEU A 579 -76.20 -37.04 -16.32
C LEU A 579 -76.38 -37.97 -15.10
N LYS A 580 -75.98 -37.54 -13.94
CA LYS A 580 -76.00 -38.31 -12.67
C LYS A 580 -76.98 -37.69 -11.69
N GLY A 581 -77.45 -38.51 -10.72
CA GLY A 581 -78.36 -38.08 -9.67
C GLY A 581 -79.80 -37.86 -10.16
N LEU A 582 -80.21 -38.60 -11.16
CA LEU A 582 -81.58 -38.57 -11.69
C LEU A 582 -82.50 -39.45 -10.84
N GLU A 583 -83.82 -39.08 -10.85
CA GLU A 583 -84.84 -39.87 -10.14
C GLU A 583 -85.15 -41.19 -10.89
N PRO A 584 -85.25 -42.34 -10.18
CA PRO A 584 -85.52 -43.64 -10.78
C PRO A 584 -86.94 -43.73 -11.37
N GLY A 585 -86.98 -44.27 -12.58
CA GLY A 585 -88.28 -44.53 -13.26
C GLY A 585 -89.00 -43.29 -13.86
N VAL A 586 -88.26 -42.18 -13.98
CA VAL A 586 -88.76 -40.92 -14.53
C VAL A 586 -88.34 -40.74 -16.00
N GLY A 587 -89.28 -40.24 -16.82
CA GLY A 587 -88.98 -39.88 -18.20
C GLY A 587 -88.57 -38.42 -18.34
N TYR A 588 -87.55 -38.20 -19.20
CA TYR A 588 -86.92 -36.88 -19.42
C TYR A 588 -86.99 -36.48 -20.90
N ASN A 589 -87.32 -35.20 -21.12
CA ASN A 589 -87.12 -34.51 -22.38
C ASN A 589 -85.78 -33.84 -22.34
N ILE A 590 -84.92 -34.13 -23.27
CA ILE A 590 -83.55 -33.60 -23.32
C ILE A 590 -83.43 -32.75 -24.57
N ILE A 591 -82.90 -31.51 -24.32
CA ILE A 591 -82.64 -30.56 -25.39
C ILE A 591 -81.13 -30.37 -25.47
N LEU A 592 -80.57 -30.60 -26.65
CA LEU A 592 -79.13 -30.46 -26.93
C LEU A 592 -78.93 -29.38 -27.99
N THR A 593 -78.02 -28.50 -27.72
CA THR A 593 -77.66 -27.39 -28.61
C THR A 593 -76.16 -27.23 -28.68
N ALA A 594 -75.63 -26.94 -29.85
CA ALA A 594 -74.29 -26.49 -30.07
C ALA A 594 -74.27 -24.94 -30.09
N LYS A 595 -73.25 -24.31 -29.49
CA LYS A 595 -73.14 -22.88 -29.41
C LYS A 595 -71.71 -22.40 -29.70
N ASN A 596 -71.61 -21.42 -30.57
CA ASN A 596 -70.35 -20.66 -30.80
C ASN A 596 -70.58 -19.15 -30.55
N SER A 597 -69.57 -18.31 -30.85
CA SER A 597 -69.69 -16.85 -30.67
C SER A 597 -70.72 -16.16 -31.58
N LYS A 598 -71.20 -16.85 -32.64
CA LYS A 598 -72.22 -16.33 -33.57
C LYS A 598 -73.65 -16.71 -33.17
N GLY A 599 -73.82 -17.62 -32.24
CA GLY A 599 -75.14 -18.03 -31.76
C GLY A 599 -75.25 -19.52 -31.47
N SER A 600 -76.50 -19.97 -31.21
CA SER A 600 -76.80 -21.37 -30.94
C SER A 600 -77.39 -22.03 -32.19
N SER A 601 -77.10 -23.34 -32.37
CA SER A 601 -77.73 -24.18 -33.35
C SER A 601 -79.25 -24.34 -33.10
N ASP A 602 -79.96 -24.88 -34.04
CA ASP A 602 -81.30 -25.39 -33.78
C ASP A 602 -81.18 -26.53 -32.74
N PRO A 603 -82.16 -26.65 -31.84
CA PRO A 603 -82.15 -27.66 -30.79
C PRO A 603 -82.39 -29.06 -31.31
N THR A 604 -81.67 -30.07 -30.82
CA THR A 604 -81.90 -31.47 -31.01
C THR A 604 -82.64 -32.05 -29.83
N TYR A 605 -83.72 -32.76 -30.06
CA TYR A 605 -84.59 -33.31 -29.01
C TYR A 605 -84.33 -34.79 -28.84
N LEU A 606 -84.20 -35.27 -27.60
CA LEU A 606 -84.09 -36.66 -27.25
C LEU A 606 -84.98 -36.95 -26.07
N GLN A 607 -85.64 -38.11 -26.05
CA GLN A 607 -86.40 -38.61 -24.92
C GLN A 607 -85.66 -39.80 -24.29
N ALA A 608 -85.54 -39.81 -23.00
CA ALA A 608 -84.88 -40.86 -22.25
C ALA A 608 -85.66 -41.09 -20.90
N PHE A 609 -85.44 -42.21 -20.32
CA PHE A 609 -86.06 -42.57 -19.05
C PHE A 609 -84.98 -43.29 -18.19
N THR A 610 -85.04 -43.13 -16.87
CA THR A 610 -84.22 -43.89 -15.93
C THR A 610 -84.91 -45.24 -15.64
N LEU A 611 -84.11 -46.27 -15.34
CA LEU A 611 -84.64 -47.56 -14.92
C LEU A 611 -85.31 -47.47 -13.56
N LYS A 612 -86.35 -48.31 -13.34
CA LYS A 612 -86.98 -48.41 -12.02
C LYS A 612 -85.98 -49.05 -11.01
N ASN A 613 -86.04 -48.68 -9.76
CA ASN A 613 -85.31 -49.39 -8.74
C ASN A 613 -85.69 -50.85 -8.69
N PRO A 614 -84.75 -51.81 -8.64
CA PRO A 614 -85.08 -53.21 -8.48
C PRO A 614 -85.91 -53.38 -7.16
N GLU A 615 -87.13 -54.00 -7.31
CA GLU A 615 -87.91 -54.41 -6.16
C GLU A 615 -87.17 -55.36 -5.30
N LYS A 616 -86.94 -55.02 -4.01
CA LYS A 616 -86.43 -55.97 -3.01
C LYS A 616 -87.45 -57.11 -2.90
N GLN A 617 -87.22 -58.28 -3.52
CA GLN A 617 -87.85 -59.52 -3.17
C GLN A 617 -87.62 -59.84 -1.69
N THR A 618 -88.63 -59.55 -0.84
CA THR A 618 -88.71 -60.09 0.48
C THR A 618 -89.08 -61.56 0.36
N GLY A 619 -88.06 -62.43 0.29
CA GLY A 619 -88.28 -63.88 0.42
C GLY A 619 -88.73 -64.21 1.85
N LYS A 620 -89.89 -64.87 1.98
CA LYS A 620 -90.28 -65.65 3.14
C LYS A 620 -89.30 -66.78 3.42
#